data_7d984a2a2b9e50bb58311777475b57b4
#
_entry.id   7d984a2a2b9e50bb58311777475b57b4
#
_cell.length_a   1.000
_cell.length_b   1.000
_cell.length_c   1.000
_cell.angle_alpha   90.00
_cell.angle_beta   90.00
_cell.angle_gamma   90.00
#
_symmetry.space_group_name_H-M   'P 1'
#
loop_
_entity.id
_entity.type
_entity.pdbx_description
1 polymer ?
#
loop_
_entity_poly.entity_id
_entity_poly.type
_entity_poly.pdbx_seq_one_letter_code
_entity_poly.pdbx_strand_id
1 'polypeptide(L)'
;FRKGWVYLGDSLYLLKSDKTNEYVNTRMEVLASEILECFENRLDSIVYLSDIKETARGTAYVSICQNFVKEEQSFIEAWEVIDYCKRRKIGFRDLCLERWGSKFACIPVLDYIIINTDRHTQNYGFMMNNDTGELEAVAPMFDLNCALVADYFKVEAGDTLSQMFNTKETIRELAFQYIEYTDLKFNEEAFLKLADSKQYKGLRHIFEKVYCRIQELGII
;
A
#
# COMPACT_ATOMS: atom_id res chain seq x y z
N PHE A 1 -9.46 -2.47 15.28
CA PHE A 1 -8.05 -2.17 15.04
C PHE A 1 -7.51 -1.26 16.14
N ARG A 2 -6.41 -1.63 16.81
CA ARG A 2 -5.75 -0.78 17.79
C ARG A 2 -4.52 -0.18 17.14
N LYS A 3 -4.40 1.15 17.23
CA LYS A 3 -3.26 1.92 16.73
C LYS A 3 -2.68 2.73 17.88
N GLY A 4 -1.36 2.88 17.92
CA GLY A 4 -0.68 3.71 18.94
C GLY A 4 0.68 4.16 18.43
N TRP A 5 1.03 5.39 18.72
CA TRP A 5 2.34 5.94 18.42
C TRP A 5 3.30 5.71 19.58
N VAL A 6 4.54 5.41 19.27
CA VAL A 6 5.62 5.18 20.25
C VAL A 6 6.94 5.74 19.73
N TYR A 7 7.72 6.32 20.61
CA TYR A 7 9.10 6.65 20.31
C TYR A 7 10.00 5.43 20.60
N LEU A 8 10.84 5.06 19.63
CA LEU A 8 11.92 4.09 19.77
C LEU A 8 13.22 4.82 19.43
N GLY A 9 13.99 5.19 20.46
CA GLY A 9 15.06 6.19 20.32
C GLY A 9 14.49 7.54 19.89
N ASP A 10 15.09 8.15 18.89
CA ASP A 10 14.69 9.46 18.35
C ASP A 10 13.65 9.36 17.23
N SER A 11 13.18 8.16 16.91
CA SER A 11 12.24 7.93 15.81
C SER A 11 10.84 7.59 16.31
N LEU A 12 9.83 8.14 15.64
CA LEU A 12 8.42 7.91 15.91
C LEU A 12 7.91 6.72 15.07
N TYR A 13 7.25 5.77 15.73
CA TYR A 13 6.70 4.56 15.11
C TYR A 13 5.21 4.43 15.38
N LEU A 14 4.49 3.93 14.39
CA LEU A 14 3.10 3.50 14.53
C LEU A 14 3.06 1.98 14.77
N LEU A 15 2.42 1.60 15.87
CA LEU A 15 2.08 0.20 16.17
C LEU A 15 0.63 -0.04 15.84
N LYS A 16 0.35 -1.14 15.14
CA LYS A 16 -1.01 -1.58 14.82
C LYS A 16 -1.20 -3.02 15.28
N SER A 17 -2.39 -3.35 15.78
CA SER A 17 -2.76 -4.71 16.16
C SER A 17 -4.25 -4.94 15.94
N ASP A 18 -4.58 -6.07 15.33
CA ASP A 18 -5.95 -6.49 15.10
C ASP A 18 -6.19 -7.88 15.72
N LYS A 19 -6.93 -7.92 16.82
CA LYS A 19 -7.31 -9.16 17.47
C LYS A 19 -8.58 -9.78 16.86
N THR A 20 -9.35 -9.00 16.10
CA THR A 20 -10.71 -9.36 15.67
C THR A 20 -10.69 -10.54 14.70
N ASN A 21 -9.71 -10.57 13.77
CA ASN A 21 -9.50 -11.62 12.79
C ASN A 21 -8.23 -12.43 13.07
N GLU A 22 -7.98 -12.79 14.33
CA GLU A 22 -6.79 -13.56 14.70
C GLU A 22 -5.49 -12.94 14.15
N TYR A 23 -5.43 -11.61 14.09
CA TYR A 23 -4.31 -10.81 13.56
C TYR A 23 -4.06 -10.96 12.04
N VAL A 24 -5.03 -11.45 11.27
CA VAL A 24 -4.87 -11.64 9.80
C VAL A 24 -4.49 -10.34 9.13
N ASN A 25 -5.24 -9.25 9.37
CA ASN A 25 -4.95 -7.94 8.76
C ASN A 25 -3.52 -7.46 9.10
N THR A 26 -3.09 -7.59 10.35
CA THR A 26 -1.74 -7.21 10.79
C THR A 26 -0.66 -8.03 10.09
N ARG A 27 -0.87 -9.35 9.94
CA ARG A 27 0.08 -10.24 9.26
C ARG A 27 0.11 -10.01 7.75
N MET A 28 -1.05 -9.77 7.14
CA MET A 28 -1.15 -9.49 5.71
C MET A 28 -0.56 -8.12 5.35
N GLU A 29 -0.65 -7.12 6.23
CA GLU A 29 0.02 -5.83 6.07
C GLU A 29 1.54 -5.97 5.98
N VAL A 30 2.14 -6.81 6.85
CA VAL A 30 3.58 -7.10 6.81
C VAL A 30 3.94 -7.82 5.52
N LEU A 31 3.24 -8.91 5.19
CA LEU A 31 3.49 -9.68 3.96
C LEU A 31 3.34 -8.81 2.70
N ALA A 32 2.31 -7.97 2.65
CA ALA A 32 2.10 -7.06 1.51
C ALA A 32 3.28 -6.11 1.33
N SER A 33 3.80 -5.52 2.42
CA SER A 33 4.97 -4.64 2.33
C SER A 33 6.22 -5.38 1.84
N GLU A 34 6.45 -6.63 2.27
CA GLU A 34 7.57 -7.44 1.80
C GLU A 34 7.42 -7.86 0.31
N ILE A 35 6.20 -8.13 -0.14
CA ILE A 35 5.94 -8.39 -1.57
C ILE A 35 6.23 -7.14 -2.41
N LEU A 36 5.85 -5.95 -1.95
CA LEU A 36 6.13 -4.71 -2.65
C LEU A 36 7.65 -4.44 -2.78
N GLU A 37 8.47 -4.90 -1.82
CA GLU A 37 9.93 -4.82 -1.93
C GLU A 37 10.52 -5.66 -3.08
N CYS A 38 9.74 -6.60 -3.64
CA CYS A 38 10.16 -7.36 -4.82
C CYS A 38 10.00 -6.60 -6.15
N PHE A 39 9.60 -5.32 -6.11
CA PHE A 39 9.47 -4.49 -7.30
C PHE A 39 10.48 -3.35 -7.30
N GLU A 40 11.21 -3.21 -8.41
CA GLU A 40 12.06 -2.04 -8.69
C GLU A 40 11.25 -0.94 -9.40
N ASN A 41 11.74 0.29 -9.35
CA ASN A 41 11.13 1.49 -9.95
C ASN A 41 9.74 1.86 -9.38
N ARG A 42 9.27 1.14 -8.38
CA ARG A 42 7.98 1.40 -7.72
C ARG A 42 7.95 2.74 -6.99
N LEU A 43 6.74 3.16 -6.60
CA LEU A 43 6.58 4.13 -5.53
C LEU A 43 7.10 3.52 -4.22
N ASP A 44 7.74 4.31 -3.39
CA ASP A 44 8.15 3.87 -2.06
C ASP A 44 6.95 3.37 -1.27
N SER A 45 7.15 2.34 -0.48
CA SER A 45 6.15 1.82 0.44
C SER A 45 6.70 1.79 1.86
N ILE A 46 5.81 1.91 2.82
CA ILE A 46 6.19 1.77 4.22
C ILE A 46 6.52 0.30 4.47
N VAL A 47 7.69 0.06 5.03
CA VAL A 47 8.10 -1.27 5.50
C VAL A 47 7.46 -1.52 6.86
N TYR A 48 6.69 -2.59 6.94
CA TYR A 48 6.07 -3.04 8.18
C TYR A 48 6.86 -4.22 8.75
N LEU A 49 7.30 -4.06 9.99
CA LEU A 49 7.93 -5.13 10.76
C LEU A 49 6.90 -5.79 11.66
N SER A 50 7.02 -7.11 11.83
CA SER A 50 6.20 -7.84 12.78
C SER A 50 6.89 -7.97 14.14
N ASP A 51 6.11 -7.88 15.21
CA ASP A 51 6.59 -8.19 16.56
C ASP A 51 5.49 -8.88 17.37
N ILE A 52 5.87 -9.53 18.44
CA ILE A 52 4.97 -10.17 19.38
C ILE A 52 5.09 -9.42 20.70
N LYS A 53 4.00 -8.86 21.18
CA LYS A 53 3.95 -8.13 22.45
C LYS A 53 3.14 -8.91 23.48
N GLU A 54 3.73 -9.09 24.64
CA GLU A 54 2.99 -9.55 25.82
C GLU A 54 2.16 -8.40 26.37
N THR A 55 0.88 -8.65 26.60
CA THR A 55 -0.08 -7.69 27.12
C THR A 55 -0.77 -8.27 28.36
N ALA A 56 -1.41 -7.44 29.15
CA ALA A 56 -2.23 -7.89 30.28
C ALA A 56 -3.38 -8.84 29.87
N ARG A 57 -3.68 -8.97 28.59
CA ARG A 57 -4.73 -9.83 28.03
C ARG A 57 -4.17 -10.99 27.20
N GLY A 58 -2.89 -11.28 27.31
CA GLY A 58 -2.15 -12.30 26.56
C GLY A 58 -1.30 -11.72 25.44
N THR A 59 -0.74 -12.61 24.64
CA THR A 59 0.16 -12.29 23.52
C THR A 59 -0.60 -11.58 22.40
N ALA A 60 -0.03 -10.52 21.84
CA ALA A 60 -0.56 -9.79 20.70
C ALA A 60 0.46 -9.76 19.56
N TYR A 61 0.02 -10.04 18.34
CA TYR A 61 0.79 -9.79 17.14
C TYR A 61 0.63 -8.33 16.71
N VAL A 62 1.72 -7.64 16.44
CA VAL A 62 1.72 -6.23 16.07
C VAL A 62 2.51 -6.02 14.76
N SER A 63 2.05 -5.10 13.93
CA SER A 63 2.85 -4.51 12.86
C SER A 63 3.38 -3.16 13.34
N ILE A 64 4.62 -2.87 12.99
CA ILE A 64 5.35 -1.67 13.41
C ILE A 64 5.90 -1.02 12.16
N CYS A 65 5.64 0.28 11.98
CA CYS A 65 6.25 1.05 10.91
C CYS A 65 6.73 2.41 11.41
N GLN A 66 7.81 2.90 10.81
CA GLN A 66 8.32 4.23 11.12
C GLN A 66 7.43 5.31 10.50
N ASN A 67 7.28 6.44 11.19
CA ASN A 67 6.66 7.62 10.61
C ASN A 67 7.47 8.09 9.39
N PHE A 68 6.81 8.26 8.25
CA PHE A 68 7.45 8.68 7.01
C PHE A 68 7.48 10.21 6.81
N VAL A 69 6.71 10.94 7.60
CA VAL A 69 6.65 12.40 7.53
C VAL A 69 7.85 12.98 8.27
N LYS A 70 8.66 13.79 7.58
CA LYS A 70 9.80 14.52 8.13
C LYS A 70 9.36 15.85 8.70
N GLU A 71 10.24 16.48 9.51
CA GLU A 71 9.94 17.73 10.20
C GLU A 71 9.63 18.88 9.22
N GLU A 72 10.36 18.92 8.11
CA GLU A 72 10.21 19.95 7.06
C GLU A 72 9.06 19.67 6.07
N GLN A 73 8.31 18.60 6.26
CA GLN A 73 7.27 18.15 5.34
C GLN A 73 5.93 17.93 6.06
N SER A 74 4.86 18.03 5.29
CA SER A 74 3.51 17.64 5.70
C SER A 74 2.94 16.60 4.72
N PHE A 75 2.15 15.69 5.24
CA PHE A 75 1.35 14.78 4.42
C PHE A 75 0.01 15.45 4.10
N ILE A 76 -0.31 15.54 2.82
CA ILE A 76 -1.58 16.07 2.30
C ILE A 76 -2.37 14.90 1.73
N GLU A 77 -3.55 14.64 2.29
CA GLU A 77 -4.42 13.57 1.83
C GLU A 77 -4.93 13.84 0.40
N ALA A 78 -5.09 12.80 -0.40
CA ALA A 78 -5.50 12.96 -1.80
C ALA A 78 -6.85 13.67 -1.96
N TRP A 79 -7.80 13.49 -1.03
CA TRP A 79 -9.10 14.17 -1.11
C TRP A 79 -8.97 15.70 -1.09
N GLU A 80 -7.98 16.26 -0.39
CA GLU A 80 -7.73 17.71 -0.35
C GLU A 80 -7.29 18.24 -1.72
N VAL A 81 -6.39 17.50 -2.38
CA VAL A 81 -5.93 17.83 -3.73
C VAL A 81 -7.04 17.62 -4.76
N ILE A 82 -7.86 16.58 -4.62
CA ILE A 82 -9.05 16.33 -5.44
C ILE A 82 -10.04 17.50 -5.32
N ASP A 83 -10.29 17.98 -4.11
CA ASP A 83 -11.20 19.09 -3.86
C ASP A 83 -10.64 20.41 -4.44
N TYR A 84 -9.33 20.65 -4.28
CA TYR A 84 -8.65 21.78 -4.94
C TYR A 84 -8.81 21.71 -6.48
N CYS A 85 -8.55 20.55 -7.09
CA CYS A 85 -8.68 20.35 -8.52
C CYS A 85 -10.12 20.59 -9.02
N LYS A 86 -11.11 20.08 -8.27
CA LYS A 86 -12.54 20.32 -8.58
C LYS A 86 -12.87 21.80 -8.59
N ARG A 87 -12.46 22.55 -7.58
CA ARG A 87 -12.70 23.99 -7.50
C ARG A 87 -12.04 24.79 -8.64
N ARG A 88 -10.91 24.30 -9.15
CA ARG A 88 -10.15 24.91 -10.25
C ARG A 88 -10.51 24.35 -11.62
N LYS A 89 -11.38 23.34 -11.71
CA LYS A 89 -11.75 22.63 -12.96
C LYS A 89 -10.54 21.98 -13.63
N ILE A 90 -9.63 21.44 -12.84
CA ILE A 90 -8.44 20.70 -13.28
C ILE A 90 -8.75 19.21 -13.16
N GLY A 91 -8.34 18.40 -14.15
CA GLY A 91 -8.39 16.94 -14.08
C GLY A 91 -7.39 16.42 -13.05
N PHE A 92 -7.86 15.85 -11.95
CA PHE A 92 -6.97 15.37 -10.89
C PHE A 92 -6.01 14.27 -11.39
N ARG A 93 -6.53 13.29 -12.12
CA ARG A 93 -5.74 12.18 -12.67
C ARG A 93 -4.67 12.69 -13.65
N ASP A 94 -5.06 13.57 -14.55
CA ASP A 94 -4.17 14.15 -15.55
C ASP A 94 -3.04 14.95 -14.88
N LEU A 95 -3.40 15.79 -13.90
CA LEU A 95 -2.42 16.54 -13.10
C LEU A 95 -1.41 15.61 -12.41
N CYS A 96 -1.89 14.52 -11.80
CA CYS A 96 -1.03 13.60 -11.09
C CYS A 96 -0.11 12.81 -12.03
N LEU A 97 -0.61 12.38 -13.18
CA LEU A 97 0.20 11.70 -14.21
C LEU A 97 1.23 12.65 -14.82
N GLU A 98 0.86 13.90 -15.13
CA GLU A 98 1.76 14.90 -15.66
C GLU A 98 2.91 15.21 -14.67
N ARG A 99 2.57 15.34 -13.38
CA ARG A 99 3.53 15.80 -12.37
C ARG A 99 4.40 14.69 -11.81
N TRP A 100 3.87 13.49 -11.59
CA TRP A 100 4.56 12.38 -10.92
C TRP A 100 4.63 11.09 -11.73
N GLY A 101 4.00 11.05 -12.91
CA GLY A 101 4.10 9.96 -13.88
C GLY A 101 4.00 8.56 -13.27
N SER A 102 5.05 7.78 -13.51
CA SER A 102 5.17 6.39 -13.06
C SER A 102 4.94 6.23 -11.54
N LYS A 103 5.42 7.16 -10.70
CA LYS A 103 5.24 7.06 -9.24
C LYS A 103 3.78 7.10 -8.81
N PHE A 104 2.96 7.95 -9.44
CA PHE A 104 1.52 7.97 -9.17
C PHE A 104 0.82 6.75 -9.77
N ALA A 105 1.19 6.37 -10.99
CA ALA A 105 0.61 5.23 -11.70
C ALA A 105 0.86 3.89 -10.98
N CYS A 106 1.94 3.77 -10.22
CA CYS A 106 2.24 2.58 -9.42
C CYS A 106 1.16 2.26 -8.38
N ILE A 107 0.44 3.26 -7.84
CA ILE A 107 -0.52 3.03 -6.75
C ILE A 107 -1.60 2.00 -7.15
N PRO A 108 -2.45 2.26 -8.17
CA PRO A 108 -3.50 1.32 -8.54
C PRO A 108 -2.96 -0.02 -9.05
N VAL A 109 -1.79 -0.03 -9.69
CA VAL A 109 -1.15 -1.25 -10.18
C VAL A 109 -0.71 -2.15 -9.02
N LEU A 110 0.00 -1.59 -8.05
CA LEU A 110 0.46 -2.33 -6.89
C LEU A 110 -0.71 -2.73 -5.97
N ASP A 111 -1.73 -1.87 -5.81
CA ASP A 111 -2.95 -2.24 -5.07
C ASP A 111 -3.68 -3.43 -5.70
N TYR A 112 -3.69 -3.58 -7.02
CA TYR A 112 -4.23 -4.78 -7.67
C TYR A 112 -3.36 -6.00 -7.40
N ILE A 113 -2.04 -5.88 -7.49
CA ILE A 113 -1.11 -7.00 -7.25
C ILE A 113 -1.29 -7.57 -5.86
N ILE A 114 -1.36 -6.72 -4.84
CA ILE A 114 -1.57 -7.13 -3.43
C ILE A 114 -3.04 -7.18 -3.02
N ILE A 115 -3.96 -6.97 -3.95
CA ILE A 115 -5.43 -6.90 -3.72
C ILE A 115 -5.82 -6.06 -2.50
N ASN A 116 -5.35 -4.80 -2.47
CA ASN A 116 -5.70 -3.86 -1.42
C ASN A 116 -7.09 -3.24 -1.69
N THR A 117 -8.08 -3.65 -0.93
CA THR A 117 -9.48 -3.25 -1.14
C THR A 117 -9.87 -1.94 -0.45
N ASP A 118 -8.95 -1.30 0.28
CA ASP A 118 -9.24 -0.12 1.11
C ASP A 118 -8.40 1.11 0.75
N ARG A 119 -8.02 1.27 -0.53
CA ARG A 119 -7.31 2.46 -1.01
C ARG A 119 -8.29 3.63 -1.23
N HIS A 120 -8.81 4.20 -0.16
CA HIS A 120 -9.62 5.42 -0.23
C HIS A 120 -8.75 6.69 -0.21
N THR A 121 -9.34 7.85 -0.46
CA THR A 121 -8.65 9.13 -0.66
C THR A 121 -7.89 9.68 0.55
N GLN A 122 -7.96 9.04 1.71
CA GLN A 122 -7.16 9.35 2.91
C GLN A 122 -6.00 8.36 3.09
N ASN A 123 -5.97 7.24 2.35
CA ASN A 123 -4.93 6.22 2.42
C ASN A 123 -3.83 6.40 1.35
N TYR A 124 -3.85 7.51 0.63
CA TYR A 124 -2.78 7.97 -0.25
C TYR A 124 -2.79 9.50 -0.33
N GLY A 125 -1.71 10.08 -0.80
CA GLY A 125 -1.60 11.53 -0.89
C GLY A 125 -0.21 11.98 -1.32
N PHE A 126 0.15 13.16 -0.87
CA PHE A 126 1.34 13.86 -1.37
C PHE A 126 2.14 14.44 -0.22
N MET A 127 3.44 14.55 -0.43
CA MET A 127 4.35 15.23 0.47
C MET A 127 4.44 16.70 0.07
N MET A 128 4.15 17.59 1.01
CA MET A 128 4.23 19.03 0.84
C MET A 128 5.42 19.58 1.63
N ASN A 129 6.20 20.43 1.02
CA ASN A 129 7.24 21.19 1.68
C ASN A 129 6.60 22.30 2.52
N ASN A 130 6.95 22.36 3.81
CA ASN A 130 6.33 23.32 4.75
C ASN A 130 6.75 24.77 4.51
N ASP A 131 7.95 24.98 3.96
CA ASP A 131 8.46 26.34 3.70
C ASP A 131 7.86 26.96 2.44
N THR A 132 7.68 26.14 1.39
CA THR A 132 7.21 26.61 0.08
C THR A 132 5.70 26.40 -0.13
N GLY A 133 5.09 25.45 0.59
CA GLY A 133 3.72 25.02 0.36
C GLY A 133 3.53 24.21 -0.92
N GLU A 134 4.60 23.78 -1.57
CA GLU A 134 4.54 23.01 -2.82
C GLU A 134 4.44 21.51 -2.55
N LEU A 135 3.62 20.82 -3.35
CA LEU A 135 3.58 19.36 -3.36
C LEU A 135 4.80 18.83 -4.13
N GLU A 136 5.71 18.15 -3.45
CA GLU A 136 6.99 17.70 -4.01
C GLU A 136 6.95 16.28 -4.58
N ALA A 137 6.23 15.39 -3.91
CA ALA A 137 6.22 13.96 -4.25
C ALA A 137 4.89 13.30 -3.93
N VAL A 138 4.65 12.14 -4.52
CA VAL A 138 3.65 11.19 -4.04
C VAL A 138 4.15 10.61 -2.72
N ALA A 139 3.31 10.54 -1.71
CA ALA A 139 3.65 9.93 -0.43
C ALA A 139 3.89 8.42 -0.60
N PRO A 140 4.74 7.80 0.22
CA PRO A 140 4.91 6.34 0.21
C PRO A 140 3.57 5.62 0.36
N MET A 141 3.44 4.42 -0.20
CA MET A 141 2.26 3.59 0.05
C MET A 141 2.21 3.16 1.52
N PHE A 142 1.09 3.41 2.17
CA PHE A 142 0.86 3.07 3.58
C PHE A 142 -0.56 2.50 3.79
N ASP A 143 -0.85 2.05 5.01
CA ASP A 143 -2.11 1.44 5.46
C ASP A 143 -2.53 0.25 4.57
N LEU A 144 -1.68 -0.78 4.56
CA LEU A 144 -1.85 -2.01 3.78
C LEU A 144 -2.66 -3.09 4.52
N ASN A 145 -3.39 -2.72 5.56
CA ASN A 145 -4.06 -3.64 6.46
C ASN A 145 -5.23 -4.43 5.83
N CYS A 146 -5.71 -4.00 4.67
CA CYS A 146 -6.71 -4.72 3.88
C CYS A 146 -6.09 -5.43 2.65
N ALA A 147 -4.77 -5.30 2.43
CA ALA A 147 -4.06 -6.01 1.38
C ALA A 147 -3.99 -7.51 1.68
N LEU A 148 -4.10 -8.35 0.64
CA LEU A 148 -4.04 -9.82 0.71
C LEU A 148 -5.09 -10.50 1.61
N VAL A 149 -5.93 -9.75 2.33
CA VAL A 149 -6.93 -10.32 3.23
C VAL A 149 -7.96 -11.16 2.46
N ALA A 150 -8.40 -10.68 1.30
CA ALA A 150 -9.28 -11.43 0.42
C ALA A 150 -8.64 -12.76 -0.03
N ASP A 151 -7.36 -12.72 -0.43
CA ASP A 151 -6.61 -13.92 -0.81
C ASP A 151 -6.45 -14.89 0.35
N TYR A 152 -6.19 -14.38 1.56
CA TYR A 152 -6.09 -15.21 2.76
C TYR A 152 -7.39 -16.01 3.01
N PHE A 153 -8.55 -15.35 2.86
CA PHE A 153 -9.86 -16.00 2.99
C PHE A 153 -10.34 -16.67 1.70
N LYS A 154 -9.52 -16.70 0.64
CA LYS A 154 -9.83 -17.30 -0.67
C LYS A 154 -11.06 -16.69 -1.35
N VAL A 155 -11.25 -15.38 -1.18
CA VAL A 155 -12.30 -14.59 -1.82
C VAL A 155 -11.72 -13.87 -3.02
N GLU A 156 -12.45 -13.86 -4.15
CA GLU A 156 -12.08 -13.05 -5.30
C GLU A 156 -12.49 -11.59 -5.07
N ALA A 157 -11.54 -10.68 -5.26
CA ALA A 157 -11.76 -9.25 -4.98
C ALA A 157 -11.24 -8.30 -6.08
N GLY A 158 -10.68 -8.82 -7.18
CA GLY A 158 -10.18 -7.98 -8.29
C GLY A 158 -11.26 -7.10 -8.93
N ASP A 159 -12.51 -7.58 -8.95
CA ASP A 159 -13.66 -6.85 -9.47
C ASP A 159 -14.39 -6.00 -8.40
N THR A 160 -13.79 -5.85 -7.20
CA THR A 160 -14.28 -4.91 -6.19
C THR A 160 -14.10 -3.48 -6.69
N LEU A 161 -15.10 -2.62 -6.47
CA LEU A 161 -15.00 -1.20 -6.81
C LEU A 161 -13.87 -0.54 -6.04
N SER A 162 -13.02 0.18 -6.77
CA SER A 162 -11.94 0.94 -6.16
C SER A 162 -12.50 2.19 -5.47
N GLN A 163 -11.95 2.50 -4.30
CA GLN A 163 -12.27 3.71 -3.56
C GLN A 163 -11.28 4.86 -3.87
N MET A 164 -10.28 4.61 -4.71
CA MET A 164 -9.17 5.54 -4.96
C MET A 164 -9.64 6.87 -5.58
N PHE A 165 -10.59 6.83 -6.50
CA PHE A 165 -11.04 8.02 -7.23
C PHE A 165 -12.54 8.34 -7.05
N ASN A 166 -13.24 7.58 -6.20
CA ASN A 166 -14.70 7.66 -6.06
C ASN A 166 -15.45 7.47 -7.40
N THR A 167 -14.96 6.57 -8.24
CA THR A 167 -15.53 6.19 -9.55
C THR A 167 -16.13 4.80 -9.48
N LYS A 168 -16.67 4.33 -10.60
CA LYS A 168 -17.25 2.98 -10.72
C LYS A 168 -16.24 1.95 -11.24
N GLU A 169 -14.98 2.31 -11.35
CA GLU A 169 -13.92 1.42 -11.81
C GLU A 169 -13.55 0.41 -10.73
N THR A 170 -13.32 -0.82 -11.12
CA THR A 170 -12.81 -1.86 -10.23
C THR A 170 -11.30 -1.68 -9.99
N ILE A 171 -10.77 -2.36 -8.97
CA ILE A 171 -9.34 -2.36 -8.67
C ILE A 171 -8.56 -2.87 -9.89
N ARG A 172 -9.08 -3.94 -10.54
CA ARG A 172 -8.49 -4.53 -11.75
C ARG A 172 -8.49 -3.56 -12.92
N GLU A 173 -9.63 -2.95 -13.23
CA GLU A 173 -9.75 -1.98 -14.34
C GLU A 173 -8.78 -0.82 -14.18
N LEU A 174 -8.64 -0.28 -12.99
CA LEU A 174 -7.67 0.78 -12.72
C LEU A 174 -6.23 0.30 -12.96
N ALA A 175 -5.86 -0.89 -12.49
CA ALA A 175 -4.51 -1.40 -12.71
C ALA A 175 -4.20 -1.51 -14.21
N PHE A 176 -5.13 -2.05 -15.02
CA PHE A 176 -4.95 -2.15 -16.48
C PHE A 176 -4.91 -0.81 -17.20
N GLN A 177 -5.58 0.23 -16.68
CA GLN A 177 -5.49 1.59 -17.22
C GLN A 177 -4.15 2.26 -16.92
N TYR A 178 -3.53 1.93 -15.78
CA TYR A 178 -2.35 2.63 -15.30
C TYR A 178 -1.04 1.90 -15.56
N ILE A 179 -1.05 0.61 -15.89
CA ILE A 179 0.17 -0.19 -16.08
C ILE A 179 1.09 0.38 -17.16
N GLU A 180 0.53 0.94 -18.24
CA GLU A 180 1.30 1.53 -19.34
C GLU A 180 2.09 2.79 -18.95
N TYR A 181 1.73 3.45 -17.84
CA TYR A 181 2.44 4.60 -17.29
C TYR A 181 3.53 4.22 -16.29
N THR A 182 3.69 2.92 -16.01
CA THR A 182 4.69 2.43 -15.06
C THR A 182 5.91 1.85 -15.77
N ASP A 183 7.02 1.84 -15.07
CA ASP A 183 8.27 1.17 -15.47
C ASP A 183 8.66 0.10 -14.44
N LEU A 184 7.66 -0.49 -13.79
CA LEU A 184 7.82 -1.51 -12.77
C LEU A 184 8.62 -2.70 -13.30
N LYS A 185 9.59 -3.14 -12.51
CA LYS A 185 10.35 -4.38 -12.75
C LYS A 185 10.15 -5.32 -11.59
N PHE A 186 9.84 -6.56 -11.88
CA PHE A 186 9.64 -7.59 -10.90
C PHE A 186 10.90 -8.40 -10.67
N ASN A 187 11.33 -8.50 -9.43
CA ASN A 187 12.42 -9.37 -9.00
C ASN A 187 11.86 -10.73 -8.59
N GLU A 188 11.72 -11.62 -9.56
CA GLU A 188 11.15 -12.95 -9.37
C GLU A 188 11.95 -13.78 -8.36
N GLU A 189 13.28 -13.68 -8.37
CA GLU A 189 14.14 -14.42 -7.44
C GLU A 189 13.86 -14.03 -5.98
N ALA A 190 13.78 -12.72 -5.71
CA ALA A 190 13.44 -12.22 -4.38
C ALA A 190 12.05 -12.67 -3.93
N PHE A 191 11.08 -12.64 -4.84
CA PHE A 191 9.70 -13.07 -4.57
C PHE A 191 9.61 -14.58 -4.26
N LEU A 192 10.26 -15.42 -5.04
CA LEU A 192 10.28 -16.88 -4.82
C LEU A 192 10.98 -17.22 -3.49
N LYS A 193 12.07 -16.53 -3.18
CA LYS A 193 12.76 -16.67 -1.89
C LYS A 193 11.85 -16.29 -0.71
N LEU A 194 11.05 -15.23 -0.87
CA LEU A 194 10.06 -14.82 0.13
C LEU A 194 8.98 -15.89 0.30
N ALA A 195 8.46 -16.43 -0.81
CA ALA A 195 7.42 -17.47 -0.82
C ALA A 195 7.87 -18.77 -0.15
N ASP A 196 9.14 -19.13 -0.27
CA ASP A 196 9.72 -20.34 0.33
C ASP A 196 10.16 -20.14 1.79
N SER A 197 10.02 -18.94 2.32
CA SER A 197 10.40 -18.65 3.71
C SER A 197 9.55 -19.42 4.72
N LYS A 198 10.18 -19.86 5.82
CA LYS A 198 9.47 -20.57 6.91
C LYS A 198 8.34 -19.75 7.53
N GLN A 199 8.48 -18.44 7.53
CA GLN A 199 7.50 -17.49 8.08
C GLN A 199 6.16 -17.57 7.36
N TYR A 200 6.17 -17.82 6.03
CA TYR A 200 4.98 -17.85 5.19
C TYR A 200 4.57 -19.26 4.74
N LYS A 201 5.12 -20.30 5.41
CA LYS A 201 4.69 -21.68 5.20
C LYS A 201 3.17 -21.81 5.43
N GLY A 202 2.45 -22.27 4.42
CA GLY A 202 0.97 -22.36 4.44
C GLY A 202 0.24 -21.22 3.72
N LEU A 203 0.95 -20.16 3.30
CA LEU A 203 0.39 -19.07 2.51
C LEU A 203 0.73 -19.13 1.01
N ARG A 204 1.21 -20.28 0.52
CA ARG A 204 1.61 -20.47 -0.87
C ARG A 204 0.55 -20.04 -1.88
N HIS A 205 -0.72 -20.30 -1.58
CA HIS A 205 -1.85 -19.89 -2.43
C HIS A 205 -1.95 -18.36 -2.62
N ILE A 206 -1.49 -17.55 -1.64
CA ILE A 206 -1.44 -16.09 -1.77
C ILE A 206 -0.37 -15.71 -2.79
N PHE A 207 0.83 -16.31 -2.67
CA PHE A 207 1.93 -16.06 -3.62
C PHE A 207 1.55 -16.46 -5.04
N GLU A 208 0.86 -17.60 -5.21
CA GLU A 208 0.35 -18.04 -6.50
C GLU A 208 -0.63 -17.02 -7.11
N LYS A 209 -1.56 -16.47 -6.33
CA LYS A 209 -2.49 -15.44 -6.79
C LYS A 209 -1.80 -14.12 -7.14
N VAL A 210 -0.84 -13.68 -6.30
CA VAL A 210 -0.01 -12.50 -6.59
C VAL A 210 0.74 -12.68 -7.90
N TYR A 211 1.39 -13.83 -8.09
CA TYR A 211 2.13 -14.14 -9.31
C TYR A 211 1.23 -14.14 -10.56
N CYS A 212 0.02 -14.72 -10.47
CA CYS A 212 -0.96 -14.66 -11.55
C CYS A 212 -1.31 -13.22 -11.94
N ARG A 213 -1.55 -12.32 -10.96
CA ARG A 213 -1.85 -10.92 -11.25
C ARG A 213 -0.68 -10.17 -11.90
N ILE A 214 0.56 -10.48 -11.51
CA ILE A 214 1.76 -9.93 -12.15
C ILE A 214 1.84 -10.37 -13.63
N GLN A 215 1.55 -11.64 -13.91
CA GLN A 215 1.47 -12.17 -15.29
C GLN A 215 0.33 -11.52 -16.08
N GLU A 216 -0.87 -11.40 -15.51
CA GLU A 216 -2.01 -10.73 -16.15
C GLU A 216 -1.69 -9.29 -16.58
N LEU A 217 -0.88 -8.58 -15.79
CA LEU A 217 -0.45 -7.21 -16.11
C LEU A 217 0.70 -7.16 -17.13
N GLY A 218 1.25 -8.30 -17.53
CA GLY A 218 2.35 -8.37 -18.49
C GLY A 218 3.68 -7.81 -17.95
N ILE A 219 3.88 -7.85 -16.63
CA ILE A 219 5.13 -7.40 -15.99
C ILE A 219 6.24 -8.47 -16.15
N ILE A 220 5.83 -9.74 -16.33
CA ILE A 220 6.68 -10.92 -16.64
C ILE A 220 6.07 -11.75 -17.75
#